data_31d9b55c34020ca9163e15dc8dc399c0
#
_entry.id   31d9b55c34020ca9163e15dc8dc399c0
#
_cell.length_a   1.000
_cell.length_b   1.000
_cell.length_c   1.000
_cell.angle_alpha   90.00
_cell.angle_beta   90.00
_cell.angle_gamma   90.00
#
_symmetry.space_group_name_H-M   'P 1'
#
loop_
_entity.id
_entity.type
_entity.pdbx_description
1 polymer ?
#
loop_
_entity_poly.entity_id
_entity_poly.type
_entity_poly.pdbx_seq_one_letter_code
_entity_poly.pdbx_strand_id
1 'polypeptide(L)'
;MNREKIIIPRGIRYISEWNEFRFNKFPNKCIINKQLPGCGFTEYCINGPENVILCSPRKMLLENKKDQHPDDVYLVVNEMEKESEVDKDLSKEPKSVNIDEEGDEKKDNSEIYERLYREIDTYTYQRYLNNQPAKILVTYDSYRIVKDILEKLRIFDRFITVVDEFQSILHDSRFKSNTELGFLLHLQQSPTAYFVSATPMMEKYLEMLDEFKDLPYFDLDWEAADSSRIIRPSLKVLTMKSVGTKAEEVIQSYLSGDFEEITVMRNGQPVKVISDEAVFYVNSVNHIISMIKKNNLTPEQCNILCSRTDDNAKRIKRKLGKKFVIGKVPKKTEKPKMFTFCTRTVYLGADFYSLCARSFIFSDSNSDCLAVDIAEDLPQILGRQRLQDNPWKNTANFYYRITADYREMKESDFQAILDRKTKDTESLLRAYGEVSLDEDKYTLAKNYQILAKSQNYKDNYVAVNKVINSQTGNVILKPVTNKLVLVNEIRAFQIQQVDYRDRFSVFSSIRS
;
A
#
# COMPACT_ATOMS: atom_id res chain seq x y z
N MET A 1 1.55 -1.79 23.40
CA MET A 1 2.59 -0.77 23.05
C MET A 1 2.42 0.51 23.91
N ASN A 2 3.52 1.22 24.24
CA ASN A 2 3.41 2.51 24.92
C ASN A 2 3.11 3.61 23.90
N ARG A 3 1.92 4.26 24.03
CA ARG A 3 1.43 5.29 23.09
C ARG A 3 1.49 6.66 23.72
N GLU A 4 2.13 7.59 23.03
CA GLU A 4 2.22 8.99 23.43
C GLU A 4 1.41 9.86 22.46
N LYS A 5 0.61 10.80 23.01
CA LYS A 5 -0.14 11.76 22.22
C LYS A 5 0.63 13.05 22.05
N ILE A 6 0.76 13.49 20.80
CA ILE A 6 1.33 14.80 20.47
C ILE A 6 0.19 15.70 19.99
N ILE A 7 -0.17 16.68 20.79
CA ILE A 7 -1.25 17.60 20.49
C ILE A 7 -0.77 18.60 19.43
N ILE A 8 -1.46 18.61 18.28
CA ILE A 8 -1.19 19.59 17.23
C ILE A 8 -1.78 20.94 17.68
N PRO A 9 -0.99 22.02 17.65
CA PRO A 9 -1.44 23.34 18.10
C PRO A 9 -2.66 23.86 17.31
N ARG A 10 -3.49 24.64 17.98
CA ARG A 10 -4.66 25.27 17.36
C ARG A 10 -4.25 26.17 16.19
N GLY A 11 -4.96 26.05 15.06
CA GLY A 11 -4.71 26.84 13.86
C GLY A 11 -3.70 26.22 12.89
N ILE A 12 -2.99 25.16 13.28
CA ILE A 12 -2.15 24.38 12.35
C ILE A 12 -3.05 23.52 11.47
N ARG A 13 -2.97 23.74 10.17
CA ARG A 13 -3.73 22.99 9.19
C ARG A 13 -2.93 21.81 8.58
N TYR A 14 -1.63 22.02 8.43
CA TYR A 14 -0.71 21.01 7.89
C TYR A 14 0.54 20.92 8.76
N ILE A 15 1.11 19.72 8.89
CA ILE A 15 2.38 19.52 9.64
C ILE A 15 3.49 20.42 9.10
N SER A 16 3.51 20.68 7.78
CA SER A 16 4.47 21.59 7.16
C SER A 16 4.35 23.06 7.62
N GLU A 17 3.23 23.45 8.23
CA GLU A 17 3.02 24.78 8.81
C GLU A 17 3.47 24.86 10.28
N TRP A 18 3.68 23.71 10.92
CA TRP A 18 4.09 23.65 12.31
C TRP A 18 5.60 23.79 12.45
N ASN A 19 6.06 25.02 12.67
CA ASN A 19 7.49 25.36 12.75
C ASN A 19 8.27 24.63 13.85
N GLU A 20 7.60 24.09 14.86
CA GLU A 20 8.22 23.34 15.95
C GLU A 20 8.29 21.83 15.68
N PHE A 21 7.61 21.34 14.66
CA PHE A 21 7.71 19.94 14.29
C PHE A 21 9.13 19.63 13.77
N ARG A 22 9.79 18.65 14.38
CA ARG A 22 11.14 18.19 13.99
C ARG A 22 11.25 16.71 14.27
N PHE A 23 11.90 15.97 13.36
CA PHE A 23 12.16 14.56 13.56
C PHE A 23 13.07 14.27 14.76
N ASN A 24 13.99 15.15 15.11
CA ASN A 24 14.88 14.98 16.26
C ASN A 24 14.17 15.04 17.63
N LYS A 25 12.89 15.37 17.65
CA LYS A 25 12.04 15.26 18.86
C LYS A 25 11.53 13.84 19.10
N PHE A 26 11.69 12.96 18.12
CA PHE A 26 11.29 11.57 18.21
C PHE A 26 12.52 10.68 18.40
N PRO A 27 12.36 9.49 19.01
CA PRO A 27 13.39 8.47 18.98
C PRO A 27 13.80 8.10 17.55
N ASN A 28 15.04 7.68 17.36
CA ASN A 28 15.57 7.34 16.03
C ASN A 28 14.74 6.30 15.26
N LYS A 29 14.01 5.45 15.99
CA LYS A 29 13.06 4.51 15.40
C LYS A 29 11.75 4.59 16.17
N CYS A 30 10.66 4.90 15.47
CA CYS A 30 9.34 4.97 16.09
C CYS A 30 8.23 4.84 15.04
N ILE A 31 7.02 4.63 15.54
CA ILE A 31 5.79 4.65 14.75
C ILE A 31 5.10 6.00 14.97
N ILE A 32 4.69 6.65 13.89
CA ILE A 32 3.95 7.91 13.92
C ILE A 32 2.61 7.71 13.23
N ASN A 33 1.55 7.69 14.03
CA ASN A 33 0.18 7.71 13.52
C ASN A 33 -0.23 9.15 13.21
N LYS A 34 -0.34 9.44 11.92
CA LYS A 34 -0.76 10.77 11.44
C LYS A 34 -2.22 11.09 11.81
N GLN A 35 -3.05 10.07 12.07
CA GLN A 35 -4.50 10.12 12.32
C GLN A 35 -5.32 10.80 11.19
N LEU A 36 -4.73 11.73 10.46
CA LEU A 36 -5.38 12.52 9.44
C LEU A 36 -4.73 12.30 8.07
N PRO A 37 -5.41 11.64 7.11
CA PRO A 37 -4.94 11.58 5.71
C PRO A 37 -4.85 12.99 5.12
N GLY A 38 -3.73 13.28 4.42
CA GLY A 38 -3.51 14.60 3.83
C GLY A 38 -3.16 15.70 4.84
N CYS A 39 -2.59 15.34 5.98
CA CYS A 39 -2.12 16.30 6.99
C CYS A 39 -0.83 17.05 6.60
N GLY A 40 -0.32 16.87 5.38
CA GLY A 40 0.90 17.55 4.91
C GLY A 40 2.21 16.92 5.42
N PHE A 41 2.19 15.69 5.93
CA PHE A 41 3.40 15.03 6.45
C PHE A 41 4.42 14.76 5.34
N THR A 42 3.99 14.25 4.18
CA THR A 42 4.84 14.02 3.01
C THR A 42 5.44 15.33 2.48
N GLU A 43 4.64 16.43 2.48
CA GLU A 43 5.12 17.77 2.15
C GLU A 43 6.18 18.26 3.14
N TYR A 44 6.02 17.98 4.43
CA TYR A 44 7.04 18.26 5.43
C TYR A 44 8.34 17.50 5.14
N CYS A 45 8.26 16.21 4.79
CA CYS A 45 9.44 15.42 4.42
C CYS A 45 10.20 16.03 3.23
N ILE A 46 9.50 16.60 2.25
CA ILE A 46 10.09 17.20 1.06
C ILE A 46 10.65 18.59 1.36
N ASN A 47 9.89 19.44 2.05
CA ASN A 47 10.24 20.85 2.27
C ASN A 47 11.01 21.10 3.59
N GLY A 48 11.10 20.12 4.47
CA GLY A 48 11.80 20.22 5.77
C GLY A 48 13.33 20.28 5.62
N PRO A 49 14.03 20.57 6.73
CA PRO A 49 15.49 20.83 6.69
C PRO A 49 16.35 19.55 6.66
N GLU A 50 15.76 18.38 6.88
CA GLU A 50 16.51 17.13 6.99
C GLU A 50 16.78 16.49 5.62
N ASN A 51 17.89 15.76 5.46
CA ASN A 51 18.05 14.83 4.34
C ASN A 51 17.12 13.65 4.55
N VAL A 52 16.28 13.33 3.57
CA VAL A 52 15.24 12.32 3.71
C VAL A 52 15.29 11.28 2.60
N ILE A 53 15.21 10.00 2.99
CA ILE A 53 14.81 8.92 2.11
C ILE A 53 13.34 8.64 2.41
N LEU A 54 12.45 9.02 1.49
CA LEU A 54 11.01 8.80 1.63
C LEU A 54 10.62 7.53 0.87
N CYS A 55 10.33 6.48 1.64
CA CYS A 55 9.90 5.19 1.11
C CYS A 55 8.37 5.14 1.00
N SER A 56 7.84 4.69 -0.14
CA SER A 56 6.41 4.49 -0.35
C SER A 56 6.12 3.18 -1.08
N PRO A 57 5.00 2.51 -0.78
CA PRO A 57 4.65 1.24 -1.42
C PRO A 57 4.20 1.38 -2.87
N ARG A 58 3.92 2.61 -3.33
CA ARG A 58 3.28 2.85 -4.64
C ARG A 58 4.07 3.87 -5.46
N LYS A 59 4.55 3.42 -6.62
CA LYS A 59 5.26 4.25 -7.62
C LYS A 59 4.47 5.51 -7.99
N MET A 60 3.17 5.39 -8.24
CA MET A 60 2.30 6.51 -8.63
C MET A 60 2.28 7.63 -7.59
N LEU A 61 2.38 7.32 -6.29
CA LEU A 61 2.46 8.34 -5.23
C LEU A 61 3.73 9.17 -5.35
N LEU A 62 4.85 8.50 -5.58
CA LEU A 62 6.16 9.11 -5.70
C LEU A 62 6.28 9.91 -7.00
N GLU A 63 5.75 9.41 -8.11
CA GLU A 63 5.68 10.12 -9.39
C GLU A 63 4.88 11.41 -9.27
N ASN A 64 3.70 11.37 -8.63
CA ASN A 64 2.90 12.58 -8.37
C ASN A 64 3.68 13.62 -7.53
N LYS A 65 4.49 13.16 -6.56
CA LYS A 65 5.33 14.07 -5.77
C LYS A 65 6.50 14.62 -6.57
N LYS A 66 7.12 13.80 -7.43
CA LYS A 66 8.16 14.29 -8.36
C LYS A 66 7.61 15.34 -9.32
N ASP A 67 6.40 15.15 -9.85
CA ASP A 67 5.74 16.12 -10.73
C ASP A 67 5.42 17.45 -10.01
N GLN A 68 5.12 17.41 -8.71
CA GLN A 68 4.87 18.59 -7.88
C GLN A 68 6.16 19.32 -7.47
N HIS A 69 7.28 18.60 -7.32
CA HIS A 69 8.58 19.09 -6.86
C HIS A 69 9.72 18.66 -7.81
N PRO A 70 9.69 19.07 -9.10
CA PRO A 70 10.56 18.51 -10.13
C PRO A 70 12.05 18.72 -9.86
N ASP A 71 12.43 19.82 -9.21
CA ASP A 71 13.81 20.20 -8.96
C ASP A 71 14.30 19.85 -7.54
N ASP A 72 13.37 19.56 -6.62
CA ASP A 72 13.71 19.37 -5.20
C ASP A 72 13.97 17.93 -4.82
N VAL A 73 13.40 16.98 -5.55
CA VAL A 73 13.47 15.57 -5.19
C VAL A 73 14.12 14.73 -6.28
N TYR A 74 14.86 13.69 -5.89
CA TYR A 74 15.34 12.65 -6.77
C TYR A 74 14.48 11.40 -6.61
N LEU A 75 13.94 10.85 -7.72
CA LEU A 75 13.04 9.71 -7.71
C LEU A 75 13.76 8.45 -8.19
N VAL A 76 13.77 7.41 -7.34
CA VAL A 76 14.25 6.08 -7.70
C VAL A 76 13.04 5.13 -7.74
N VAL A 77 12.63 4.77 -8.94
CA VAL A 77 11.61 3.76 -9.17
C VAL A 77 12.21 2.63 -9.98
N ASN A 78 11.89 1.43 -9.59
CA ASN A 78 12.54 0.23 -10.06
C ASN A 78 12.41 0.04 -11.58
N GLU A 79 13.52 0.06 -12.30
CA GLU A 79 13.63 -0.45 -13.66
C GLU A 79 13.91 -1.96 -13.68
N MET A 80 14.18 -2.56 -12.49
CA MET A 80 14.45 -4.00 -12.30
C MET A 80 13.16 -4.83 -12.11
N GLU A 81 11.96 -4.25 -12.32
CA GLU A 81 10.68 -4.98 -12.26
C GLU A 81 10.55 -6.13 -13.28
N LYS A 82 11.48 -6.26 -14.22
CA LYS A 82 11.48 -7.38 -15.18
C LYS A 82 11.70 -8.75 -14.51
N GLU A 83 12.42 -8.83 -13.39
CA GLU A 83 12.60 -10.10 -12.67
C GLU A 83 11.32 -10.64 -12.01
N SER A 84 10.36 -9.77 -11.66
CA SER A 84 9.09 -10.20 -11.06
C SER A 84 8.03 -10.59 -12.09
N GLU A 85 8.17 -10.22 -13.38
CA GLU A 85 7.24 -10.57 -14.45
C GLU A 85 7.54 -11.92 -15.10
N VAL A 86 8.78 -12.39 -15.08
CA VAL A 86 9.17 -13.73 -15.54
C VAL A 86 8.52 -14.84 -14.69
N ASP A 87 8.17 -14.56 -13.46
CA ASP A 87 7.54 -15.52 -12.53
C ASP A 87 6.05 -15.83 -12.83
N LYS A 88 5.42 -15.20 -13.83
CA LYS A 88 3.98 -15.39 -14.12
C LYS A 88 3.66 -16.43 -15.19
N ASP A 89 4.66 -16.98 -15.86
CA ASP A 89 4.44 -17.91 -17.00
C ASP A 89 4.80 -19.39 -16.70
N LEU A 90 4.79 -19.77 -15.41
CA LEU A 90 5.04 -21.16 -14.95
C LEU A 90 3.91 -22.16 -15.26
N SER A 91 2.97 -21.82 -16.15
CA SER A 91 2.00 -22.79 -16.70
C SER A 91 2.46 -23.45 -18.02
N LYS A 92 3.69 -23.17 -18.48
CA LYS A 92 4.29 -23.82 -19.65
C LYS A 92 5.46 -24.69 -19.22
N GLU A 93 5.51 -25.91 -19.80
CA GLU A 93 6.54 -26.92 -19.58
C GLU A 93 7.97 -26.35 -19.67
N PRO A 94 8.94 -26.87 -18.88
CA PRO A 94 10.29 -26.33 -18.84
C PRO A 94 10.99 -26.53 -20.20
N LYS A 95 11.13 -25.46 -20.96
CA LYS A 95 12.13 -25.43 -22.02
C LYS A 95 13.50 -25.33 -21.40
N SER A 96 14.44 -26.14 -21.87
CA SER A 96 15.84 -26.17 -21.49
C SER A 96 16.42 -24.74 -21.39
N VAL A 97 16.85 -24.36 -20.20
CA VAL A 97 17.49 -23.06 -19.93
C VAL A 97 18.86 -23.06 -20.60
N ASN A 98 19.08 -22.18 -21.54
CA ASN A 98 20.40 -21.90 -22.09
C ASN A 98 21.19 -21.04 -21.09
N ILE A 99 22.42 -21.44 -20.83
CA ILE A 99 23.34 -20.83 -19.83
C ILE A 99 23.73 -19.38 -20.20
N ASP A 100 23.40 -18.91 -21.40
CA ASP A 100 23.79 -17.60 -21.92
C ASP A 100 22.86 -16.44 -21.47
N GLU A 101 21.63 -16.73 -21.01
CA GLU A 101 20.68 -15.69 -20.56
C GLU A 101 21.03 -15.11 -19.16
N GLU A 102 21.69 -15.87 -18.27
CA GLU A 102 22.14 -15.34 -16.96
C GLU A 102 23.27 -14.28 -17.10
N GLY A 103 24.01 -14.29 -18.21
CA GLY A 103 25.10 -13.34 -18.47
C GLY A 103 24.60 -11.95 -18.84
N ASP A 104 23.55 -11.86 -19.62
CA ASP A 104 23.01 -10.60 -20.12
C ASP A 104 22.18 -9.86 -19.03
N GLU A 105 21.42 -10.58 -18.19
CA GLU A 105 20.70 -9.99 -17.06
C GLU A 105 21.64 -9.40 -15.99
N LYS A 106 22.77 -10.07 -15.69
CA LYS A 106 23.78 -9.53 -14.75
C LYS A 106 24.47 -8.28 -15.27
N LYS A 107 24.64 -8.17 -16.57
CA LYS A 107 25.26 -7.02 -17.22
C LYS A 107 24.34 -5.81 -17.21
N ASP A 108 23.06 -6.00 -17.48
CA ASP A 108 22.03 -4.96 -17.47
C ASP A 108 21.84 -4.37 -16.03
N ASN A 109 21.80 -5.23 -15.01
CA ASN A 109 21.69 -4.80 -13.62
C ASN A 109 22.92 -4.02 -13.11
N SER A 110 24.12 -4.34 -13.58
CA SER A 110 25.34 -3.60 -13.22
C SER A 110 25.36 -2.20 -13.84
N GLU A 111 24.92 -2.05 -15.09
CA GLU A 111 24.86 -0.77 -15.78
C GLU A 111 23.80 0.16 -15.15
N ILE A 112 22.65 -0.38 -14.76
CA ILE A 112 21.59 0.35 -14.03
C ILE A 112 22.13 0.84 -12.68
N TYR A 113 22.81 -0.02 -11.94
CA TYR A 113 23.39 0.34 -10.64
C TYR A 113 24.42 1.47 -10.77
N GLU A 114 25.35 1.38 -11.73
CA GLU A 114 26.39 2.40 -11.96
C GLU A 114 25.80 3.73 -12.45
N ARG A 115 24.71 3.70 -13.22
CA ARG A 115 23.97 4.89 -13.60
C ARG A 115 23.36 5.56 -12.37
N LEU A 116 22.59 4.80 -11.55
CA LEU A 116 21.97 5.31 -10.33
C LEU A 116 23.00 5.84 -9.34
N TYR A 117 24.15 5.17 -9.21
CA TYR A 117 25.24 5.64 -8.37
C TYR A 117 25.70 7.03 -8.77
N ARG A 118 26.00 7.25 -10.06
CA ARG A 118 26.44 8.56 -10.58
C ARG A 118 25.37 9.64 -10.44
N GLU A 119 24.12 9.30 -10.70
CA GLU A 119 23.01 10.24 -10.60
C GLU A 119 22.73 10.66 -9.15
N ILE A 120 22.72 9.72 -8.19
CA ILE A 120 22.54 10.00 -6.77
C ILE A 120 23.73 10.78 -6.20
N ASP A 121 24.97 10.42 -6.57
CA ASP A 121 26.17 11.16 -6.17
C ASP A 121 26.10 12.62 -6.67
N THR A 122 25.83 12.82 -7.95
CA THR A 122 25.69 14.15 -8.54
C THR A 122 24.60 14.97 -7.85
N TYR A 123 23.42 14.37 -7.65
CA TYR A 123 22.29 15.03 -6.99
C TYR A 123 22.62 15.44 -5.55
N THR A 124 23.14 14.50 -4.75
CA THR A 124 23.45 14.76 -3.33
C THR A 124 24.57 15.77 -3.17
N TYR A 125 25.59 15.72 -4.05
CA TYR A 125 26.69 16.69 -4.07
C TYR A 125 26.21 18.09 -4.45
N GLN A 126 25.34 18.24 -5.46
CA GLN A 126 24.75 19.53 -5.84
C GLN A 126 23.91 20.13 -4.71
N ARG A 127 23.08 19.32 -4.02
CA ARG A 127 22.30 19.78 -2.86
C ARG A 127 23.21 20.26 -1.74
N TYR A 128 24.30 19.52 -1.47
CA TYR A 128 25.30 19.92 -0.48
C TYR A 128 25.96 21.26 -0.82
N LEU A 129 26.39 21.46 -2.06
CA LEU A 129 27.01 22.72 -2.51
C LEU A 129 26.06 23.93 -2.37
N ASN A 130 24.77 23.71 -2.59
CA ASN A 130 23.73 24.73 -2.48
C ASN A 130 23.21 24.92 -1.04
N ASN A 131 23.79 24.23 -0.06
CA ASN A 131 23.35 24.24 1.33
C ASN A 131 21.86 23.83 1.50
N GLN A 132 21.40 22.89 0.68
CA GLN A 132 20.03 22.39 0.64
C GLN A 132 19.99 20.92 1.05
N PRO A 133 18.91 20.45 1.74
CA PRO A 133 18.77 19.06 2.08
C PRO A 133 18.47 18.20 0.83
N ALA A 134 19.03 17.01 0.78
CA ALA A 134 18.74 16.03 -0.26
C ALA A 134 17.48 15.23 0.07
N LYS A 135 16.61 15.02 -0.93
CA LYS A 135 15.32 14.32 -0.81
C LYS A 135 15.23 13.21 -1.85
N ILE A 136 15.34 11.97 -1.41
CA ILE A 136 15.27 10.81 -2.30
C ILE A 136 13.93 10.11 -2.08
N LEU A 137 13.12 10.05 -3.13
CA LEU A 137 11.85 9.31 -3.15
C LEU A 137 12.10 7.91 -3.69
N VAL A 138 11.65 6.87 -3.00
CA VAL A 138 11.97 5.49 -3.37
C VAL A 138 10.83 4.53 -3.06
N THR A 139 10.61 3.54 -3.93
CA THR A 139 9.71 2.42 -3.61
C THR A 139 10.38 1.45 -2.64
N TYR A 140 9.60 0.65 -1.91
CA TYR A 140 10.14 -0.33 -0.96
C TYR A 140 11.13 -1.30 -1.63
N ASP A 141 10.84 -1.72 -2.86
CA ASP A 141 11.67 -2.64 -3.67
C ASP A 141 13.05 -2.03 -4.00
N SER A 142 13.10 -0.71 -4.22
CA SER A 142 14.31 0.01 -4.63
C SER A 142 15.13 0.57 -3.46
N TYR A 143 14.58 0.53 -2.24
CA TYR A 143 15.24 1.09 -1.05
C TYR A 143 16.64 0.53 -0.82
N ARG A 144 16.82 -0.78 -1.00
CA ARG A 144 18.13 -1.43 -0.86
C ARG A 144 19.19 -0.78 -1.72
N ILE A 145 18.88 -0.51 -3.00
CA ILE A 145 19.84 0.07 -3.95
C ILE A 145 20.27 1.46 -3.49
N VAL A 146 19.30 2.30 -3.08
CA VAL A 146 19.57 3.65 -2.55
C VAL A 146 20.45 3.57 -1.30
N LYS A 147 20.10 2.67 -0.36
CA LYS A 147 20.89 2.44 0.85
C LYS A 147 22.32 2.06 0.52
N ASP A 148 22.52 1.04 -0.33
CA ASP A 148 23.85 0.54 -0.70
C ASP A 148 24.70 1.64 -1.39
N ILE A 149 24.08 2.49 -2.21
CA ILE A 149 24.76 3.63 -2.85
C ILE A 149 25.18 4.69 -1.81
N LEU A 150 24.27 5.09 -0.92
CA LEU A 150 24.56 6.10 0.11
C LEU A 150 25.60 5.60 1.13
N GLU A 151 25.65 4.31 1.42
CA GLU A 151 26.69 3.68 2.24
C GLU A 151 28.06 3.72 1.54
N LYS A 152 28.13 3.40 0.23
CA LYS A 152 29.36 3.54 -0.55
C LYS A 152 29.86 4.99 -0.60
N LEU A 153 28.95 5.95 -0.70
CA LEU A 153 29.23 7.38 -0.65
C LEU A 153 29.58 7.86 0.77
N ARG A 154 29.40 7.03 1.80
CA ARG A 154 29.65 7.33 3.22
C ARG A 154 28.82 8.52 3.74
N ILE A 155 27.59 8.64 3.27
CA ILE A 155 26.65 9.70 3.66
C ILE A 155 25.29 9.17 4.15
N PHE A 156 25.10 7.85 4.22
CA PHE A 156 23.84 7.25 4.62
C PHE A 156 23.38 7.65 6.03
N ASP A 157 24.31 7.81 6.96
CA ASP A 157 24.10 8.28 8.33
C ASP A 157 23.57 9.71 8.45
N ARG A 158 23.70 10.50 7.36
CA ARG A 158 23.16 11.86 7.28
C ARG A 158 21.69 11.92 6.85
N PHE A 159 21.12 10.79 6.48
CA PHE A 159 19.73 10.67 6.04
C PHE A 159 18.85 10.07 7.11
N ILE A 160 17.63 10.60 7.23
CA ILE A 160 16.55 9.94 7.93
C ILE A 160 15.73 9.13 6.92
N THR A 161 15.31 7.92 7.31
CA THR A 161 14.42 7.11 6.49
C THR A 161 12.98 7.28 7.00
N VAL A 162 12.08 7.68 6.12
CA VAL A 162 10.64 7.80 6.41
C VAL A 162 9.89 6.75 5.59
N VAL A 163 9.20 5.86 6.25
CA VAL A 163 8.40 4.78 5.63
C VAL A 163 6.94 5.20 5.65
N ASP A 164 6.50 5.84 4.58
CA ASP A 164 5.11 6.30 4.44
C ASP A 164 4.19 5.13 4.07
N GLU A 165 2.97 5.13 4.63
CA GLU A 165 1.96 4.06 4.48
C GLU A 165 2.52 2.66 4.84
N PHE A 166 3.25 2.58 5.98
CA PHE A 166 3.96 1.37 6.39
C PHE A 166 3.05 0.15 6.65
N GLN A 167 1.74 0.33 6.88
CA GLN A 167 0.78 -0.77 6.97
C GLN A 167 0.74 -1.62 5.68
N SER A 168 1.17 -1.05 4.55
CA SER A 168 1.27 -1.80 3.28
C SER A 168 2.27 -2.94 3.34
N ILE A 169 3.28 -2.87 4.22
CA ILE A 169 4.24 -3.95 4.45
C ILE A 169 3.51 -5.24 4.85
N LEU A 170 2.51 -5.13 5.72
CA LEU A 170 1.69 -6.28 6.11
C LEU A 170 0.68 -6.66 5.02
N HIS A 171 0.00 -5.68 4.43
CA HIS A 171 -1.04 -5.92 3.42
C HIS A 171 -0.52 -6.62 2.17
N ASP A 172 0.63 -6.19 1.68
CA ASP A 172 1.21 -6.69 0.44
C ASP A 172 2.08 -7.94 0.66
N SER A 173 2.35 -8.31 1.92
CA SER A 173 3.30 -9.37 2.30
C SER A 173 2.97 -10.76 1.69
N ARG A 174 1.71 -11.05 1.36
CA ARG A 174 1.32 -12.30 0.70
C ARG A 174 1.68 -12.32 -0.78
N PHE A 175 1.63 -11.16 -1.43
CA PHE A 175 1.87 -11.03 -2.88
C PHE A 175 3.30 -10.63 -3.21
N LYS A 176 3.95 -9.88 -2.30
CA LYS A 176 5.31 -9.36 -2.41
C LYS A 176 6.18 -9.79 -1.23
N SER A 177 6.01 -11.00 -0.74
CA SER A 177 6.57 -11.47 0.52
C SER A 177 8.08 -11.30 0.64
N ASN A 178 8.84 -11.56 -0.43
CA ASN A 178 10.29 -11.41 -0.43
C ASN A 178 10.72 -9.93 -0.43
N THR A 179 9.97 -9.08 -1.13
CA THR A 179 10.22 -7.64 -1.19
C THR A 179 10.00 -6.99 0.17
N GLU A 180 8.82 -7.23 0.77
CA GLU A 180 8.45 -6.61 2.06
C GLU A 180 9.34 -7.10 3.20
N LEU A 181 9.64 -8.40 3.24
CA LEU A 181 10.58 -8.96 4.22
C LEU A 181 11.99 -8.42 4.02
N GLY A 182 12.48 -8.37 2.77
CA GLY A 182 13.80 -7.81 2.45
C GLY A 182 13.90 -6.34 2.82
N PHE A 183 12.86 -5.56 2.54
CA PHE A 183 12.79 -4.15 2.93
C PHE A 183 12.91 -3.96 4.43
N LEU A 184 12.14 -4.71 5.25
CA LEU A 184 12.23 -4.64 6.71
C LEU A 184 13.63 -4.96 7.24
N LEU A 185 14.29 -5.96 6.67
CA LEU A 185 15.65 -6.33 7.09
C LEU A 185 16.67 -5.21 6.81
N HIS A 186 16.52 -4.52 5.66
CA HIS A 186 17.36 -3.36 5.34
C HIS A 186 17.06 -2.16 6.25
N LEU A 187 15.81 -1.97 6.65
CA LEU A 187 15.41 -0.93 7.61
C LEU A 187 15.96 -1.16 9.01
N GLN A 188 16.14 -2.41 9.45
CA GLN A 188 16.77 -2.70 10.73
C GLN A 188 18.19 -2.15 10.82
N GLN A 189 18.90 -2.09 9.69
CA GLN A 189 20.26 -1.54 9.59
C GLN A 189 20.27 0.00 9.47
N SER A 190 19.13 0.64 9.20
CA SER A 190 19.05 2.10 9.16
C SER A 190 19.25 2.70 10.56
N PRO A 191 20.09 3.74 10.73
CA PRO A 191 20.26 4.41 12.01
C PRO A 191 18.99 5.10 12.47
N THR A 192 18.17 5.60 11.53
CA THR A 192 16.89 6.25 11.81
C THR A 192 15.82 5.72 10.87
N ALA A 193 14.66 5.36 11.40
CA ALA A 193 13.52 4.92 10.60
C ALA A 193 12.19 5.32 11.27
N TYR A 194 11.41 6.17 10.60
CA TYR A 194 10.09 6.61 11.03
C TYR A 194 9.02 5.91 10.23
N PHE A 195 8.23 5.06 10.90
CA PHE A 195 7.11 4.33 10.29
C PHE A 195 5.84 5.17 10.41
N VAL A 196 5.35 5.67 9.29
CA VAL A 196 4.33 6.72 9.27
C VAL A 196 3.09 6.26 8.52
N SER A 197 1.91 6.46 9.11
CA SER A 197 0.63 6.21 8.45
C SER A 197 -0.49 7.04 9.08
N ALA A 198 -1.54 7.32 8.31
CA ALA A 198 -2.80 7.84 8.84
C ALA A 198 -3.73 6.71 9.32
N THR A 199 -3.49 5.49 8.86
CA THR A 199 -4.20 4.26 9.21
C THR A 199 -3.18 3.16 9.47
N PRO A 200 -2.43 3.24 10.58
CA PRO A 200 -1.39 2.27 10.90
C PRO A 200 -1.98 0.90 11.15
N MET A 201 -1.15 -0.12 11.05
CA MET A 201 -1.53 -1.48 11.48
C MET A 201 -2.07 -1.46 12.90
N MET A 202 -3.09 -2.30 13.17
CA MET A 202 -3.63 -2.44 14.52
C MET A 202 -2.54 -2.94 15.48
N GLU A 203 -2.55 -2.44 16.70
CA GLU A 203 -1.55 -2.72 17.73
C GLU A 203 -1.30 -4.21 17.93
N LYS A 204 -2.36 -5.02 17.94
CA LYS A 204 -2.25 -6.48 18.06
C LYS A 204 -1.39 -7.14 16.97
N TYR A 205 -1.34 -6.59 15.75
CA TYR A 205 -0.47 -7.11 14.68
C TYR A 205 0.95 -6.59 14.80
N LEU A 206 1.12 -5.34 15.25
CA LEU A 206 2.44 -4.77 15.52
C LEU A 206 3.17 -5.54 16.62
N GLU A 207 2.45 -5.94 17.67
CA GLU A 207 3.00 -6.74 18.78
C GLU A 207 3.45 -8.15 18.37
N MET A 208 2.89 -8.68 17.27
CA MET A 208 3.31 -9.96 16.71
C MET A 208 4.57 -9.90 15.85
N LEU A 209 4.99 -8.69 15.43
CA LEU A 209 6.14 -8.45 14.56
C LEU A 209 7.32 -7.93 15.36
N ASP A 210 8.43 -8.68 15.37
CA ASP A 210 9.62 -8.32 16.15
C ASP A 210 10.20 -6.95 15.76
N GLU A 211 9.97 -6.52 14.52
CA GLU A 211 10.43 -5.23 13.99
C GLU A 211 9.69 -4.05 14.59
N PHE A 212 8.48 -4.25 15.13
CA PHE A 212 7.58 -3.17 15.57
C PHE A 212 7.20 -3.24 17.06
N LYS A 213 7.20 -4.42 17.67
CA LYS A 213 6.61 -4.65 19.01
C LYS A 213 7.16 -3.75 20.12
N ASP A 214 8.44 -3.38 20.02
CA ASP A 214 9.14 -2.58 21.02
C ASP A 214 9.34 -1.11 20.62
N LEU A 215 8.78 -0.70 19.46
CA LEU A 215 8.94 0.67 19.01
C LEU A 215 8.04 1.63 19.79
N PRO A 216 8.55 2.82 20.15
CA PRO A 216 7.73 3.91 20.64
C PRO A 216 6.66 4.29 19.61
N TYR A 217 5.45 4.61 20.09
CA TYR A 217 4.30 4.90 19.24
C TYR A 217 3.73 6.28 19.57
N PHE A 218 3.63 7.14 18.56
CA PHE A 218 3.15 8.52 18.69
C PHE A 218 1.88 8.73 17.88
N ASP A 219 0.83 9.26 18.54
CA ASP A 219 -0.40 9.69 17.90
C ASP A 219 -0.40 11.22 17.73
N LEU A 220 -0.52 11.71 16.49
CA LEU A 220 -0.69 13.13 16.22
C LEU A 220 -2.15 13.52 16.41
N ASP A 221 -2.48 14.14 17.53
CA ASP A 221 -3.85 14.50 17.90
C ASP A 221 -4.26 15.85 17.29
N TRP A 222 -5.18 15.79 16.31
CA TRP A 222 -5.70 16.94 15.57
C TRP A 222 -6.95 17.57 16.17
N GLU A 223 -7.51 17.01 17.26
CA GLU A 223 -8.79 17.49 17.82
C GLU A 223 -8.73 18.98 18.18
N ALA A 224 -7.63 19.42 18.78
CA ALA A 224 -7.42 20.82 19.17
C ALA A 224 -7.09 21.73 17.97
N ALA A 225 -6.45 21.21 16.93
CA ALA A 225 -6.04 21.97 15.76
C ALA A 225 -7.22 22.33 14.85
N ASP A 226 -7.95 21.30 14.39
CA ASP A 226 -9.12 21.44 13.53
C ASP A 226 -9.95 20.15 13.54
N SER A 227 -10.89 20.04 14.47
CA SER A 227 -11.78 18.88 14.61
C SER A 227 -12.67 18.63 13.38
N SER A 228 -12.86 19.64 12.50
CA SER A 228 -13.67 19.51 11.28
C SER A 228 -13.00 18.64 10.22
N ARG A 229 -11.69 18.49 10.28
CA ARG A 229 -10.91 17.67 9.34
C ARG A 229 -10.84 16.20 9.73
N ILE A 230 -11.17 15.88 10.98
CA ILE A 230 -11.22 14.49 11.43
C ILE A 230 -12.33 13.79 10.67
N ILE A 231 -11.98 12.71 10.00
CA ILE A 231 -12.94 11.92 9.24
C ILE A 231 -13.87 11.21 10.21
N ARG A 232 -15.11 11.67 10.26
CA ARG A 232 -16.21 11.01 10.99
C ARG A 232 -17.07 10.31 9.94
N PRO A 233 -16.83 9.02 9.67
CA PRO A 233 -17.50 8.35 8.58
C PRO A 233 -19.00 8.23 8.84
N SER A 234 -19.80 8.57 7.84
CA SER A 234 -21.22 8.24 7.78
C SER A 234 -21.44 7.19 6.70
N LEU A 235 -21.72 5.97 7.12
CA LEU A 235 -21.86 4.83 6.23
C LEU A 235 -23.33 4.40 6.13
N LYS A 236 -23.79 4.22 4.90
CA LYS A 236 -25.00 3.46 4.61
C LYS A 236 -24.60 2.01 4.32
N VAL A 237 -24.69 1.15 5.35
CA VAL A 237 -24.28 -0.25 5.27
C VAL A 237 -25.44 -1.10 4.78
N LEU A 238 -25.28 -1.80 3.66
CA LEU A 238 -26.34 -2.56 2.98
C LEU A 238 -25.81 -3.91 2.49
N THR A 239 -26.64 -4.94 2.62
CA THR A 239 -26.34 -6.26 2.03
C THR A 239 -26.47 -6.22 0.51
N MET A 240 -25.74 -7.09 -0.18
CA MET A 240 -25.86 -7.31 -1.62
C MET A 240 -25.90 -8.80 -1.96
N LYS A 241 -26.60 -9.16 -3.04
CA LYS A 241 -26.58 -10.53 -3.58
C LYS A 241 -25.27 -10.85 -4.27
N SER A 242 -24.76 -9.92 -5.04
CA SER A 242 -23.44 -9.97 -5.67
C SER A 242 -22.93 -8.56 -5.97
N VAL A 243 -21.62 -8.44 -6.08
CA VAL A 243 -20.96 -7.18 -6.50
C VAL A 243 -21.51 -6.70 -7.85
N GLY A 244 -21.62 -7.61 -8.83
CA GLY A 244 -22.08 -7.28 -10.18
C GLY A 244 -23.51 -6.74 -10.21
N THR A 245 -24.46 -7.43 -9.54
CA THR A 245 -25.86 -7.02 -9.51
C THR A 245 -26.03 -5.67 -8.83
N LYS A 246 -25.36 -5.46 -7.69
CA LYS A 246 -25.51 -4.20 -6.94
C LYS A 246 -24.87 -3.01 -7.65
N ALA A 247 -23.71 -3.23 -8.27
CA ALA A 247 -23.08 -2.20 -9.07
C ALA A 247 -23.93 -1.83 -10.31
N GLU A 248 -24.57 -2.81 -10.95
CA GLU A 248 -25.51 -2.58 -12.07
C GLU A 248 -26.69 -1.71 -11.64
N GLU A 249 -27.33 -2.00 -10.50
CA GLU A 249 -28.40 -1.15 -9.96
C GLU A 249 -27.95 0.31 -9.79
N VAL A 250 -26.77 0.53 -9.22
CA VAL A 250 -26.23 1.89 -9.04
C VAL A 250 -25.91 2.56 -10.39
N ILE A 251 -25.31 1.84 -11.32
CA ILE A 251 -24.97 2.37 -12.65
C ILE A 251 -26.24 2.75 -13.41
N GLN A 252 -27.27 1.91 -13.39
CA GLN A 252 -28.54 2.18 -14.09
C GLN A 252 -29.27 3.38 -13.49
N SER A 253 -29.27 3.55 -12.15
CA SER A 253 -29.79 4.76 -11.51
C SER A 253 -29.13 6.03 -12.04
N TYR A 254 -27.79 6.04 -12.17
CA TYR A 254 -27.06 7.19 -12.74
C TYR A 254 -27.34 7.39 -14.23
N LEU A 255 -27.43 6.32 -15.03
CA LEU A 255 -27.74 6.42 -16.46
C LEU A 255 -29.15 6.90 -16.73
N SER A 256 -30.10 6.61 -15.84
CA SER A 256 -31.49 7.12 -15.93
C SER A 256 -31.65 8.53 -15.38
N GLY A 257 -30.60 9.14 -14.83
CA GLY A 257 -30.67 10.47 -14.23
C GLY A 257 -31.30 10.51 -12.84
N ASP A 258 -31.45 9.33 -12.18
CA ASP A 258 -31.95 9.24 -10.81
C ASP A 258 -30.77 9.51 -9.85
N PHE A 259 -30.44 10.79 -9.71
CA PHE A 259 -29.36 11.27 -8.87
C PHE A 259 -29.84 11.62 -7.47
N GLU A 260 -28.98 11.37 -6.47
CA GLU A 260 -29.24 11.91 -5.14
C GLU A 260 -29.00 13.41 -5.13
N GLU A 261 -29.94 14.14 -4.52
CA GLU A 261 -29.92 15.59 -4.40
C GLU A 261 -29.93 15.97 -2.91
N ILE A 262 -29.13 16.96 -2.55
CA ILE A 262 -29.11 17.53 -1.20
C ILE A 262 -29.04 19.05 -1.28
N THR A 263 -29.74 19.74 -0.38
CA THR A 263 -29.62 21.19 -0.22
C THR A 263 -28.60 21.50 0.87
N VAL A 264 -27.56 22.24 0.54
CA VAL A 264 -26.52 22.70 1.45
C VAL A 264 -26.51 24.23 1.54
N MET A 265 -26.10 24.75 2.69
CA MET A 265 -25.91 26.20 2.84
C MET A 265 -24.51 26.58 2.37
N ARG A 266 -24.42 27.43 1.33
CA ARG A 266 -23.16 28.02 0.86
C ARG A 266 -23.28 29.55 0.91
N ASN A 267 -22.36 30.18 1.64
CA ASN A 267 -22.39 31.65 1.84
C ASN A 267 -23.74 32.18 2.32
N GLY A 268 -24.42 31.43 3.20
CA GLY A 268 -25.73 31.80 3.73
C GLY A 268 -26.92 31.58 2.76
N GLN A 269 -26.72 31.04 1.56
CA GLN A 269 -27.75 30.72 0.58
C GLN A 269 -27.91 29.19 0.46
N PRO A 270 -29.18 28.70 0.33
CA PRO A 270 -29.44 27.30 0.05
C PRO A 270 -29.06 26.97 -1.40
N VAL A 271 -28.16 26.01 -1.60
CA VAL A 271 -27.70 25.53 -2.91
C VAL A 271 -28.04 24.06 -3.04
N LYS A 272 -28.75 23.70 -4.11
CA LYS A 272 -28.97 22.30 -4.48
C LYS A 272 -27.70 21.72 -5.11
N VAL A 273 -27.22 20.60 -4.57
CA VAL A 273 -26.12 19.83 -5.12
C VAL A 273 -26.67 18.48 -5.57
N ILE A 274 -26.42 18.15 -6.83
CA ILE A 274 -26.82 16.89 -7.45
C ILE A 274 -25.58 16.03 -7.60
N SER A 275 -25.65 14.77 -7.18
CA SER A 275 -24.55 13.83 -7.32
C SER A 275 -24.61 13.11 -8.67
N ASP A 276 -24.01 13.70 -9.70
CA ASP A 276 -23.89 13.12 -11.04
C ASP A 276 -22.56 12.37 -11.27
N GLU A 277 -21.75 12.22 -10.22
CA GLU A 277 -20.47 11.52 -10.24
C GLU A 277 -20.45 10.39 -9.20
N ALA A 278 -20.05 9.19 -9.62
CA ALA A 278 -19.94 7.99 -8.77
C ALA A 278 -18.54 7.38 -8.78
N VAL A 279 -17.96 7.19 -7.60
CA VAL A 279 -16.67 6.50 -7.44
C VAL A 279 -16.90 5.11 -6.85
N PHE A 280 -16.57 4.09 -7.63
CA PHE A 280 -16.71 2.68 -7.28
C PHE A 280 -15.39 2.11 -6.75
N TYR A 281 -15.37 1.65 -5.54
CA TYR A 281 -14.24 0.98 -4.92
C TYR A 281 -14.46 -0.55 -4.98
N VAL A 282 -13.84 -1.17 -6.00
CA VAL A 282 -13.96 -2.61 -6.30
C VAL A 282 -12.57 -3.17 -6.61
N ASN A 283 -11.97 -3.87 -5.69
CA ASN A 283 -10.59 -4.35 -5.84
C ASN A 283 -10.46 -5.53 -6.82
N SER A 284 -11.04 -5.41 -8.02
CA SER A 284 -10.94 -6.42 -9.08
C SER A 284 -11.14 -5.82 -10.46
N VAL A 285 -10.10 -5.85 -11.27
CA VAL A 285 -10.14 -5.41 -12.69
C VAL A 285 -11.18 -6.22 -13.49
N ASN A 286 -11.34 -7.51 -13.21
CA ASN A 286 -12.33 -8.35 -13.89
C ASN A 286 -13.77 -7.92 -13.58
N HIS A 287 -14.08 -7.57 -12.32
CA HIS A 287 -15.40 -7.04 -11.97
C HIS A 287 -15.64 -5.68 -12.63
N ILE A 288 -14.66 -4.80 -12.64
CA ILE A 288 -14.74 -3.49 -13.31
C ILE A 288 -15.04 -3.67 -14.81
N ILE A 289 -14.31 -4.55 -15.49
CA ILE A 289 -14.55 -4.87 -16.91
C ILE A 289 -15.98 -5.41 -17.11
N SER A 290 -16.45 -6.30 -16.24
CA SER A 290 -17.81 -6.86 -16.32
C SER A 290 -18.88 -5.80 -16.14
N MET A 291 -18.72 -4.87 -15.19
CA MET A 291 -19.62 -3.75 -14.95
C MET A 291 -19.73 -2.84 -16.18
N ILE A 292 -18.58 -2.43 -16.74
CA ILE A 292 -18.52 -1.57 -17.92
C ILE A 292 -19.19 -2.25 -19.11
N LYS A 293 -18.88 -3.53 -19.36
CA LYS A 293 -19.42 -4.27 -20.49
C LYS A 293 -20.93 -4.51 -20.38
N LYS A 294 -21.41 -4.93 -19.22
CA LYS A 294 -22.85 -5.23 -19.00
C LYS A 294 -23.73 -4.00 -19.14
N ASN A 295 -23.22 -2.83 -18.75
CA ASN A 295 -23.96 -1.58 -18.81
C ASN A 295 -23.67 -0.77 -20.08
N ASN A 296 -22.92 -1.32 -21.05
CA ASN A 296 -22.55 -0.65 -22.30
C ASN A 296 -21.94 0.74 -22.10
N LEU A 297 -21.15 0.93 -21.03
CA LEU A 297 -20.54 2.22 -20.74
C LEU A 297 -19.48 2.56 -21.79
N THR A 298 -19.41 3.85 -22.13
CA THR A 298 -18.42 4.37 -23.08
C THR A 298 -17.14 4.84 -22.38
N PRO A 299 -16.01 4.98 -23.09
CA PRO A 299 -14.79 5.53 -22.54
C PRO A 299 -14.95 6.96 -21.99
N GLU A 300 -15.89 7.73 -22.53
CA GLU A 300 -16.18 9.10 -22.10
C GLU A 300 -16.92 9.13 -20.75
N GLN A 301 -17.74 8.12 -20.49
CA GLN A 301 -18.52 8.01 -19.25
C GLN A 301 -17.72 7.46 -18.08
N CYS A 302 -16.66 6.68 -18.33
CA CYS A 302 -15.97 5.99 -17.25
C CYS A 302 -14.44 6.18 -17.25
N ASN A 303 -13.86 6.17 -16.05
CA ASN A 303 -12.43 6.19 -15.79
C ASN A 303 -12.05 4.91 -15.02
N ILE A 304 -11.01 4.18 -15.46
CA ILE A 304 -10.56 2.95 -14.83
C ILE A 304 -9.22 3.20 -14.16
N LEU A 305 -9.19 3.15 -12.84
CA LEU A 305 -8.00 3.40 -12.02
C LEU A 305 -7.55 2.08 -11.36
N CYS A 306 -6.50 1.49 -11.90
CA CYS A 306 -5.89 0.26 -11.39
C CYS A 306 -4.37 0.28 -11.60
N SER A 307 -3.67 -0.77 -11.16
CA SER A 307 -2.23 -0.93 -11.41
C SER A 307 -1.93 -0.86 -12.90
N ARG A 308 -0.93 -0.04 -13.27
CA ARG A 308 -0.49 0.17 -14.65
C ARG A 308 0.47 -0.93 -15.09
N THR A 309 0.01 -2.18 -15.07
CA THR A 309 0.74 -3.32 -15.62
C THR A 309 0.32 -3.55 -17.08
N ASP A 310 1.22 -4.08 -17.88
CA ASP A 310 0.95 -4.46 -19.26
C ASP A 310 -0.20 -5.47 -19.35
N ASP A 311 -0.28 -6.39 -18.39
CA ASP A 311 -1.34 -7.39 -18.31
C ASP A 311 -2.72 -6.74 -18.10
N ASN A 312 -2.86 -5.79 -17.17
CA ASN A 312 -4.11 -5.07 -16.98
C ASN A 312 -4.46 -4.23 -18.21
N ALA A 313 -3.49 -3.56 -18.82
CA ALA A 313 -3.70 -2.77 -20.04
C ALA A 313 -4.16 -3.65 -21.22
N LYS A 314 -3.48 -4.78 -21.45
CA LYS A 314 -3.85 -5.78 -22.48
C LYS A 314 -5.24 -6.36 -22.22
N ARG A 315 -5.55 -6.70 -20.96
CA ARG A 315 -6.84 -7.26 -20.52
C ARG A 315 -8.00 -6.29 -20.77
N ILE A 316 -7.85 -5.02 -20.38
CA ILE A 316 -8.85 -3.98 -20.60
C ILE A 316 -9.09 -3.78 -22.09
N LYS A 317 -8.03 -3.57 -22.89
CA LYS A 317 -8.13 -3.38 -24.34
C LYS A 317 -8.78 -4.58 -25.04
N ARG A 318 -8.42 -5.81 -24.66
CA ARG A 318 -8.99 -7.03 -25.25
C ARG A 318 -10.48 -7.21 -24.94
N LYS A 319 -10.92 -6.86 -23.73
CA LYS A 319 -12.29 -7.12 -23.26
C LYS A 319 -13.28 -5.98 -23.54
N LEU A 320 -12.81 -4.73 -23.51
CA LEU A 320 -13.64 -3.54 -23.69
C LEU A 320 -13.40 -2.79 -25.01
N GLY A 321 -12.28 -3.05 -25.69
CA GLY A 321 -11.90 -2.40 -26.94
C GLY A 321 -10.74 -1.40 -26.80
N LYS A 322 -10.15 -1.03 -27.96
CA LYS A 322 -8.92 -0.23 -28.02
C LYS A 322 -9.02 1.17 -27.40
N LYS A 323 -10.23 1.75 -27.33
CA LYS A 323 -10.47 3.08 -26.76
C LYS A 323 -10.43 3.11 -25.22
N PHE A 324 -10.58 1.96 -24.57
CA PHE A 324 -10.46 1.85 -23.11
C PHE A 324 -9.01 1.72 -22.69
N VAL A 325 -8.60 2.56 -21.76
CA VAL A 325 -7.23 2.59 -21.22
C VAL A 325 -7.28 2.71 -19.69
N ILE A 326 -6.18 2.35 -19.04
CA ILE A 326 -5.99 2.68 -17.63
C ILE A 326 -5.87 4.20 -17.53
N GLY A 327 -6.79 4.82 -16.79
CA GLY A 327 -6.89 6.25 -16.65
C GLY A 327 -5.86 6.85 -15.70
N LYS A 328 -5.98 8.17 -15.55
CA LYS A 328 -5.28 8.95 -14.52
C LYS A 328 -6.29 9.51 -13.54
N VAL A 329 -5.85 9.77 -12.32
CA VAL A 329 -6.65 10.54 -11.36
C VAL A 329 -6.84 11.94 -11.95
N PRO A 330 -8.08 12.44 -12.05
CA PRO A 330 -8.34 13.76 -12.60
C PRO A 330 -7.61 14.84 -11.79
N LYS A 331 -7.00 15.79 -12.49
CA LYS A 331 -6.42 16.97 -11.85
C LYS A 331 -7.51 17.83 -11.22
N LYS A 332 -7.14 18.71 -10.29
CA LYS A 332 -8.08 19.62 -9.60
C LYS A 332 -8.90 20.48 -10.55
N THR A 333 -8.37 20.77 -11.75
CA THR A 333 -9.02 21.60 -12.80
C THR A 333 -9.78 20.78 -13.84
N GLU A 334 -9.69 19.45 -13.80
CA GLU A 334 -10.33 18.56 -14.77
C GLU A 334 -11.69 18.09 -14.22
N LYS A 335 -12.72 18.15 -15.09
CA LYS A 335 -14.03 17.59 -14.73
C LYS A 335 -13.93 16.06 -14.69
N PRO A 336 -14.29 15.41 -13.57
CA PRO A 336 -14.35 13.96 -13.49
C PRO A 336 -15.39 13.38 -14.46
N LYS A 337 -15.24 12.12 -14.82
CA LYS A 337 -16.26 11.38 -15.57
C LYS A 337 -17.36 10.91 -14.63
N MET A 338 -18.55 10.61 -15.17
CA MET A 338 -19.70 10.13 -14.41
C MET A 338 -19.36 8.93 -13.52
N PHE A 339 -18.55 7.99 -14.02
CA PHE A 339 -18.12 6.80 -13.28
C PHE A 339 -16.60 6.73 -13.15
N THR A 340 -16.10 6.58 -11.95
CA THR A 340 -14.70 6.27 -11.69
C THR A 340 -14.61 4.92 -10.97
N PHE A 341 -13.94 3.95 -11.57
CA PHE A 341 -13.75 2.61 -11.01
C PHE A 341 -12.34 2.45 -10.44
N CYS A 342 -12.23 2.07 -9.17
CA CYS A 342 -10.99 2.04 -8.42
C CYS A 342 -10.67 0.66 -7.88
N THR A 343 -9.43 0.20 -8.06
CA THR A 343 -8.87 -0.91 -7.30
C THR A 343 -8.09 -0.40 -6.08
N ARG A 344 -7.63 -1.29 -5.19
CA ARG A 344 -6.87 -0.94 -3.97
C ARG A 344 -5.65 -0.05 -4.24
N THR A 345 -5.06 -0.09 -5.44
CA THR A 345 -3.98 0.81 -5.85
C THR A 345 -4.32 2.29 -5.63
N VAL A 346 -5.61 2.64 -5.70
CA VAL A 346 -6.12 4.00 -5.57
C VAL A 346 -6.48 4.35 -4.12
N TYR A 347 -6.75 3.36 -3.26
CA TYR A 347 -7.09 3.61 -1.85
C TYR A 347 -5.97 4.36 -1.13
N LEU A 348 -4.73 4.09 -1.51
CA LEU A 348 -3.54 4.77 -1.02
C LEU A 348 -3.10 5.84 -2.04
N GLY A 349 -3.46 7.11 -1.85
CA GLY A 349 -2.80 8.23 -2.50
C GLY A 349 -3.42 8.82 -3.76
N ALA A 350 -4.65 8.46 -4.13
CA ALA A 350 -5.39 9.20 -5.15
C ALA A 350 -6.27 10.27 -4.51
N ASP A 351 -6.10 11.50 -4.89
CA ASP A 351 -6.94 12.61 -4.39
C ASP A 351 -7.99 12.98 -5.44
N PHE A 352 -9.27 12.89 -5.05
CA PHE A 352 -10.39 13.30 -5.88
C PHE A 352 -10.87 14.71 -5.49
N TYR A 353 -10.94 15.58 -6.47
CA TYR A 353 -11.38 16.97 -6.29
C TYR A 353 -12.74 17.18 -6.95
N SER A 354 -13.76 16.45 -6.50
CA SER A 354 -15.13 16.58 -6.97
C SER A 354 -15.99 17.31 -5.95
N LEU A 355 -16.92 18.14 -6.43
CA LEU A 355 -17.91 18.86 -5.62
C LEU A 355 -19.17 18.03 -5.34
N CYS A 356 -19.35 16.89 -6.02
CA CYS A 356 -20.60 16.12 -5.98
C CYS A 356 -20.42 14.59 -6.01
N ALA A 357 -19.19 14.08 -6.13
CA ALA A 357 -18.97 12.64 -6.22
C ALA A 357 -19.36 11.90 -4.94
N ARG A 358 -20.04 10.76 -5.11
CA ARG A 358 -20.36 9.80 -4.04
C ARG A 358 -19.47 8.58 -4.12
N SER A 359 -19.19 8.01 -2.95
CA SER A 359 -18.37 6.80 -2.80
C SER A 359 -19.26 5.56 -2.64
N PHE A 360 -19.02 4.54 -3.46
CA PHE A 360 -19.68 3.24 -3.43
C PHE A 360 -18.63 2.17 -3.23
N ILE A 361 -18.69 1.47 -2.09
CA ILE A 361 -17.70 0.48 -1.66
C ILE A 361 -18.35 -0.90 -1.75
N PHE A 362 -17.67 -1.85 -2.38
CA PHE A 362 -18.15 -3.22 -2.53
C PHE A 362 -17.18 -4.19 -1.86
N SER A 363 -17.66 -4.85 -0.81
CA SER A 363 -16.90 -5.86 -0.05
C SER A 363 -17.56 -7.22 -0.16
N ASP A 364 -16.84 -8.22 -0.64
CA ASP A 364 -17.32 -9.61 -0.72
C ASP A 364 -16.32 -10.53 0.00
N SER A 365 -16.74 -11.10 1.13
CA SER A 365 -15.90 -11.98 1.95
C SER A 365 -15.57 -13.31 1.28
N ASN A 366 -16.26 -13.68 0.18
CA ASN A 366 -15.93 -14.89 -0.58
C ASN A 366 -14.66 -14.77 -1.41
N SER A 367 -14.10 -13.58 -1.47
CA SER A 367 -12.90 -13.30 -2.26
C SER A 367 -11.96 -12.40 -1.49
N ASP A 368 -10.79 -12.93 -1.11
CA ASP A 368 -9.76 -12.19 -0.38
C ASP A 368 -9.42 -10.85 -1.04
N CYS A 369 -9.45 -10.79 -2.39
CA CYS A 369 -9.15 -9.56 -3.10
C CYS A 369 -10.28 -8.52 -3.02
N LEU A 370 -11.53 -8.93 -2.78
CA LEU A 370 -12.70 -8.03 -2.68
C LEU A 370 -13.05 -7.66 -1.24
N ALA A 371 -12.54 -8.39 -0.24
CA ALA A 371 -12.75 -8.04 1.15
C ALA A 371 -12.09 -6.70 1.47
N VAL A 372 -12.86 -5.78 2.06
CA VAL A 372 -12.42 -4.46 2.48
C VAL A 372 -12.10 -4.49 3.96
N ASP A 373 -10.88 -4.10 4.33
CA ASP A 373 -10.50 -3.91 5.71
C ASP A 373 -11.12 -2.61 6.25
N ILE A 374 -11.97 -2.76 7.27
CA ILE A 374 -12.70 -1.64 7.86
C ILE A 374 -11.75 -0.72 8.63
N ALA A 375 -10.73 -1.28 9.28
CA ALA A 375 -9.79 -0.50 10.09
C ALA A 375 -8.80 0.31 9.22
N GLU A 376 -8.42 -0.20 8.06
CA GLU A 376 -7.34 0.34 7.26
C GLU A 376 -7.80 0.85 5.88
N ASP A 377 -8.50 0.02 5.07
CA ASP A 377 -8.94 0.43 3.73
C ASP A 377 -10.04 1.50 3.78
N LEU A 378 -11.01 1.33 4.69
CA LEU A 378 -12.18 2.21 4.73
C LEU A 378 -11.85 3.66 5.09
N PRO A 379 -11.04 3.97 6.12
CA PRO A 379 -10.60 5.34 6.38
C PRO A 379 -9.79 5.94 5.22
N GLN A 380 -8.96 5.14 4.56
CA GLN A 380 -8.23 5.57 3.37
C GLN A 380 -9.17 5.94 2.23
N ILE A 381 -10.17 5.12 1.93
CA ILE A 381 -11.18 5.39 0.91
C ILE A 381 -11.94 6.68 1.22
N LEU A 382 -12.42 6.84 2.44
CA LEU A 382 -13.17 8.03 2.88
C LEU A 382 -12.33 9.30 2.82
N GLY A 383 -11.01 9.18 3.03
CA GLY A 383 -10.07 10.29 2.91
C GLY A 383 -9.78 10.73 1.47
N ARG A 384 -10.27 10.02 0.44
CA ARG A 384 -9.92 10.35 -0.97
C ARG A 384 -10.66 11.55 -1.53
N GLN A 385 -11.89 11.84 -1.09
CA GLN A 385 -12.60 13.05 -1.46
C GLN A 385 -12.04 14.27 -0.71
N ARG A 386 -11.38 15.20 -1.41
CA ARG A 386 -10.62 16.29 -0.77
C ARG A 386 -11.38 17.59 -0.59
N LEU A 387 -12.38 17.87 -1.44
CA LEU A 387 -13.10 19.14 -1.36
C LEU A 387 -14.06 19.15 -0.18
N GLN A 388 -13.95 20.18 0.66
CA GLN A 388 -14.84 20.38 1.81
C GLN A 388 -16.28 20.67 1.37
N ASP A 389 -16.43 21.31 0.21
CA ASP A 389 -17.74 21.66 -0.35
C ASP A 389 -18.49 20.47 -0.97
N ASN A 390 -17.88 19.28 -1.02
CA ASN A 390 -18.59 18.06 -1.40
C ASN A 390 -19.40 17.55 -0.20
N PRO A 391 -20.75 17.58 -0.25
CA PRO A 391 -21.59 17.18 0.88
C PRO A 391 -21.50 15.67 1.18
N TRP A 392 -21.00 14.86 0.26
CA TRP A 392 -20.81 13.41 0.44
C TRP A 392 -19.36 13.02 0.76
N LYS A 393 -18.49 13.98 1.01
CA LYS A 393 -17.05 13.75 1.24
C LYS A 393 -16.72 12.64 2.26
N ASN A 394 -17.40 12.64 3.41
CA ASN A 394 -17.16 11.68 4.49
C ASN A 394 -18.23 10.58 4.54
N THR A 395 -18.98 10.40 3.45
CA THR A 395 -20.05 9.41 3.36
C THR A 395 -19.73 8.35 2.32
N ALA A 396 -20.19 7.14 2.55
CA ALA A 396 -20.13 6.08 1.55
C ALA A 396 -21.31 5.12 1.67
N ASN A 397 -21.73 4.59 0.55
CA ASN A 397 -22.59 3.41 0.49
C ASN A 397 -21.69 2.17 0.55
N PHE A 398 -21.73 1.46 1.66
CA PHE A 398 -20.94 0.25 1.87
C PHE A 398 -21.82 -0.98 1.62
N TYR A 399 -21.60 -1.62 0.49
CA TYR A 399 -22.30 -2.86 0.10
C TYR A 399 -21.44 -4.06 0.45
N TYR A 400 -22.02 -5.01 1.19
CA TYR A 400 -21.30 -6.19 1.61
C TYR A 400 -22.06 -7.49 1.32
N ARG A 401 -21.28 -8.55 1.12
CA ARG A 401 -21.75 -9.90 1.03
C ARG A 401 -20.93 -10.78 1.96
N ILE A 402 -21.65 -11.56 2.78
CA ILE A 402 -21.07 -12.59 3.63
C ILE A 402 -21.82 -13.88 3.28
N THR A 403 -21.11 -14.96 2.97
CA THR A 403 -21.71 -16.29 2.83
C THR A 403 -21.50 -17.10 4.09
N ALA A 404 -22.37 -18.11 4.27
CA ALA A 404 -22.33 -19.02 5.41
C ALA A 404 -20.97 -19.74 5.52
N ASP A 405 -20.36 -20.10 4.39
CA ASP A 405 -19.15 -20.92 4.33
C ASP A 405 -17.95 -20.31 5.08
N TYR A 406 -17.80 -18.99 5.08
CA TYR A 406 -16.73 -18.32 5.82
C TYR A 406 -16.97 -18.20 7.32
N ARG A 407 -18.22 -18.39 7.78
CA ARG A 407 -18.55 -18.40 9.20
C ARG A 407 -18.39 -19.77 9.85
N GLU A 408 -18.22 -20.80 9.05
CA GLU A 408 -18.16 -22.18 9.53
C GLU A 408 -16.77 -22.57 10.03
N MET A 409 -15.70 -21.88 9.61
CA MET A 409 -14.38 -22.11 10.17
C MET A 409 -14.32 -21.52 11.58
N LYS A 410 -14.28 -22.38 12.57
CA LYS A 410 -14.11 -21.98 13.96
C LYS A 410 -12.70 -21.47 14.19
N GLU A 411 -12.54 -20.56 15.14
CA GLU A 411 -11.23 -20.05 15.53
C GLU A 411 -10.27 -21.17 15.93
N SER A 412 -10.78 -22.22 16.59
CA SER A 412 -10.00 -23.43 16.94
C SER A 412 -9.43 -24.16 15.73
N ASP A 413 -10.23 -24.27 14.64
CA ASP A 413 -9.80 -24.96 13.44
C ASP A 413 -8.78 -24.14 12.66
N PHE A 414 -8.96 -22.82 12.64
CA PHE A 414 -7.97 -21.89 12.08
C PHE A 414 -6.67 -21.93 12.87
N GLN A 415 -6.73 -21.91 14.22
CA GLN A 415 -5.55 -22.02 15.07
C GLN A 415 -4.79 -23.34 14.82
N ALA A 416 -5.49 -24.46 14.67
CA ALA A 416 -4.88 -25.74 14.34
C ALA A 416 -4.13 -25.72 12.98
N ILE A 417 -4.64 -24.96 12.00
CA ILE A 417 -3.94 -24.76 10.72
C ILE A 417 -2.65 -23.94 10.93
N LEU A 418 -2.72 -22.86 11.70
CA LEU A 418 -1.55 -22.03 12.00
C LEU A 418 -0.47 -22.83 12.73
N ASP A 419 -0.86 -23.60 13.76
CA ASP A 419 0.04 -24.42 14.57
C ASP A 419 0.75 -25.47 13.72
N ARG A 420 0.03 -26.14 12.82
CA ARG A 420 0.60 -27.09 11.86
C ARG A 420 1.63 -26.41 10.97
N LYS A 421 1.27 -25.32 10.32
CA LYS A 421 2.18 -24.58 9.41
C LYS A 421 3.41 -24.05 10.13
N THR A 422 3.26 -23.59 11.37
CA THR A 422 4.38 -23.15 12.21
C THR A 422 5.32 -24.29 12.53
N LYS A 423 4.78 -25.44 12.94
CA LYS A 423 5.57 -26.65 13.23
C LYS A 423 6.30 -27.18 11.98
N ASP A 424 5.65 -27.15 10.83
CA ASP A 424 6.27 -27.53 9.55
C ASP A 424 7.40 -26.58 9.20
N THR A 425 7.21 -25.26 9.42
CA THR A 425 8.25 -24.24 9.27
C THR A 425 9.45 -24.49 10.16
N GLU A 426 9.23 -24.73 11.45
CA GLU A 426 10.30 -25.04 12.42
C GLU A 426 11.08 -26.29 12.03
N SER A 427 10.39 -27.31 11.52
CA SER A 427 11.02 -28.55 11.06
C SER A 427 11.95 -28.32 9.87
N LEU A 428 11.51 -27.50 8.89
CA LEU A 428 12.34 -27.14 7.74
C LEU A 428 13.55 -26.28 8.14
N LEU A 429 13.38 -25.34 9.06
CA LEU A 429 14.50 -24.52 9.57
C LEU A 429 15.51 -25.34 10.35
N ARG A 430 15.04 -26.33 11.13
CA ARG A 430 15.91 -27.27 11.85
C ARG A 430 16.71 -28.13 10.87
N ALA A 431 16.06 -28.70 9.85
CA ALA A 431 16.72 -29.48 8.81
C ALA A 431 17.83 -28.69 8.11
N TYR A 432 17.58 -27.40 7.83
CA TYR A 432 18.63 -26.52 7.29
C TYR A 432 19.80 -26.33 8.27
N GLY A 433 19.50 -26.19 9.55
CA GLY A 433 20.54 -26.03 10.61
C GLY A 433 21.44 -27.25 10.77
N GLU A 434 20.95 -28.46 10.51
CA GLU A 434 21.67 -29.72 10.62
C GLU A 434 22.61 -29.99 9.42
N VAL A 435 22.44 -29.29 8.30
CA VAL A 435 23.33 -29.42 7.14
C VAL A 435 24.68 -28.79 7.45
N SER A 436 25.76 -29.52 7.21
CA SER A 436 27.12 -29.07 7.55
C SER A 436 27.84 -28.38 6.39
N LEU A 437 27.63 -28.83 5.15
CA LEU A 437 28.31 -28.32 3.96
C LEU A 437 27.59 -27.07 3.39
N ASP A 438 28.36 -26.04 3.08
CA ASP A 438 27.81 -24.77 2.57
C ASP A 438 27.13 -24.93 1.20
N GLU A 439 27.61 -25.81 0.34
CA GLU A 439 26.99 -26.16 -0.97
C GLU A 439 25.60 -26.79 -0.78
N ASP A 440 25.48 -27.72 0.17
CA ASP A 440 24.21 -28.37 0.48
C ASP A 440 23.22 -27.39 1.13
N LYS A 441 23.71 -26.52 2.02
CA LYS A 441 22.92 -25.40 2.57
C LYS A 441 22.37 -24.50 1.49
N TYR A 442 23.20 -24.12 0.54
CA TYR A 442 22.80 -23.28 -0.59
C TYR A 442 21.71 -23.96 -1.43
N THR A 443 21.92 -25.23 -1.78
CA THR A 443 20.97 -26.04 -2.56
C THR A 443 19.65 -26.20 -1.83
N LEU A 444 19.69 -26.51 -0.52
CA LEU A 444 18.49 -26.66 0.30
C LEU A 444 17.72 -25.32 0.42
N ALA A 445 18.42 -24.21 0.63
CA ALA A 445 17.81 -22.89 0.68
C ALA A 445 17.17 -22.50 -0.66
N LYS A 446 17.80 -22.79 -1.81
CA LYS A 446 17.18 -22.62 -3.14
C LYS A 446 15.88 -23.42 -3.27
N ASN A 447 15.86 -24.69 -2.84
CA ASN A 447 14.66 -25.51 -2.86
C ASN A 447 13.54 -24.89 -2.00
N TYR A 448 13.85 -24.36 -0.82
CA TYR A 448 12.88 -23.65 0.02
C TYR A 448 12.34 -22.39 -0.66
N GLN A 449 13.19 -21.64 -1.35
CA GLN A 449 12.76 -20.46 -2.11
C GLN A 449 11.76 -20.83 -3.24
N ILE A 450 12.01 -21.92 -3.95
CA ILE A 450 11.12 -22.45 -4.98
C ILE A 450 9.79 -22.90 -4.35
N LEU A 451 9.82 -23.63 -3.24
CA LEU A 451 8.62 -24.08 -2.52
C LEU A 451 7.79 -22.90 -2.03
N ALA A 452 8.40 -21.90 -1.41
CA ALA A 452 7.70 -20.71 -0.95
C ALA A 452 6.96 -19.98 -2.09
N LYS A 453 7.60 -19.84 -3.25
CA LYS A 453 7.00 -19.25 -4.45
C LYS A 453 5.87 -20.11 -5.02
N SER A 454 6.09 -21.42 -5.24
CA SER A 454 5.14 -22.31 -5.90
C SER A 454 3.89 -22.57 -5.07
N GLN A 455 4.02 -22.66 -3.75
CA GLN A 455 2.94 -22.97 -2.82
C GLN A 455 2.27 -21.73 -2.21
N ASN A 456 2.83 -20.54 -2.44
CA ASN A 456 2.31 -19.29 -1.86
C ASN A 456 1.99 -19.41 -0.37
N TYR A 457 2.93 -19.99 0.41
CA TYR A 457 2.82 -20.21 1.85
C TYR A 457 1.60 -21.06 2.29
N LYS A 458 1.13 -21.96 1.44
CA LYS A 458 -0.02 -22.81 1.75
C LYS A 458 0.23 -23.78 2.91
N ASP A 459 1.44 -24.36 2.96
CA ASP A 459 1.78 -25.42 3.91
C ASP A 459 2.71 -24.97 5.03
N ASN A 460 3.50 -23.93 4.84
CA ASN A 460 4.46 -23.40 5.82
C ASN A 460 4.77 -21.91 5.57
N TYR A 461 5.57 -21.31 6.45
CA TYR A 461 5.97 -19.90 6.40
C TYR A 461 7.47 -19.70 6.12
N VAL A 462 8.14 -20.65 5.47
CA VAL A 462 9.56 -20.51 5.16
C VAL A 462 9.76 -19.48 4.04
N ALA A 463 10.62 -18.49 4.30
CA ALA A 463 11.16 -17.58 3.31
C ALA A 463 12.69 -17.69 3.30
N VAL A 464 13.34 -17.20 2.26
CA VAL A 464 14.80 -17.24 2.14
C VAL A 464 15.35 -15.84 1.95
N ASN A 465 16.18 -15.42 2.89
CA ASN A 465 16.88 -14.14 2.83
C ASN A 465 18.26 -14.30 2.19
N LYS A 466 18.66 -13.28 1.42
CA LYS A 466 20.03 -13.13 0.92
C LYS A 466 20.82 -12.30 1.93
N VAL A 467 21.80 -12.91 2.56
CA VAL A 467 22.72 -12.24 3.51
C VAL A 467 24.11 -12.22 2.91
N ILE A 468 24.78 -11.07 2.94
CA ILE A 468 26.18 -10.97 2.52
C ILE A 468 27.05 -11.35 3.70
N ASN A 469 27.91 -12.36 3.53
CA ASN A 469 28.92 -12.69 4.51
C ASN A 469 29.94 -11.55 4.59
N SER A 470 30.01 -10.88 5.73
CA SER A 470 30.90 -9.73 5.94
C SER A 470 32.39 -10.07 5.83
N GLN A 471 32.78 -11.33 5.99
CA GLN A 471 34.18 -11.77 5.92
C GLN A 471 34.60 -12.16 4.50
N THR A 472 33.69 -12.79 3.73
CA THR A 472 34.01 -13.33 2.40
C THR A 472 33.41 -12.55 1.24
N GLY A 473 32.46 -11.65 1.49
CA GLY A 473 31.67 -10.97 0.46
C GLY A 473 30.66 -11.86 -0.27
N ASN A 474 30.59 -13.15 0.05
CA ASN A 474 29.72 -14.11 -0.62
C ASN A 474 28.26 -13.95 -0.16
N VAL A 475 27.33 -14.18 -1.09
CA VAL A 475 25.88 -14.21 -0.78
C VAL A 475 25.53 -15.55 -0.16
N ILE A 476 25.04 -15.53 1.08
CA ILE A 476 24.48 -16.69 1.77
C ILE A 476 22.97 -16.63 1.71
N LEU A 477 22.34 -17.75 1.32
CA LEU A 477 20.89 -17.93 1.39
C LEU A 477 20.52 -18.49 2.77
N LYS A 478 19.78 -17.71 3.56
CA LYS A 478 19.38 -18.10 4.92
C LYS A 478 17.86 -18.23 5.00
N PRO A 479 17.32 -19.45 5.20
CA PRO A 479 15.90 -19.64 5.48
C PRO A 479 15.52 -19.03 6.83
N VAL A 480 14.33 -18.41 6.84
CA VAL A 480 13.74 -17.77 8.02
C VAL A 480 12.22 -17.98 8.02
N THR A 481 11.58 -17.81 9.17
CA THR A 481 10.12 -17.71 9.24
C THR A 481 9.66 -16.37 8.71
N ASN A 482 8.76 -16.37 7.71
CA ASN A 482 8.09 -15.14 7.24
C ASN A 482 6.94 -14.80 8.17
N LYS A 483 7.21 -14.07 9.25
CA LYS A 483 6.20 -13.62 10.20
C LYS A 483 5.17 -12.66 9.58
N LEU A 484 5.53 -11.91 8.54
CA LEU A 484 4.60 -11.02 7.85
C LEU A 484 3.45 -11.79 7.21
N VAL A 485 3.76 -12.91 6.54
CA VAL A 485 2.73 -13.75 5.92
C VAL A 485 1.84 -14.40 6.96
N LEU A 486 2.41 -14.91 8.06
CA LEU A 486 1.66 -15.48 9.19
C LEU A 486 0.69 -14.45 9.77
N VAL A 487 1.16 -13.24 10.10
CA VAL A 487 0.33 -12.17 10.68
C VAL A 487 -0.73 -11.70 9.68
N ASN A 488 -0.40 -11.61 8.38
CA ASN A 488 -1.38 -11.28 7.37
C ASN A 488 -2.47 -12.35 7.20
N GLU A 489 -2.15 -13.63 7.38
CA GLU A 489 -3.12 -14.71 7.36
C GLU A 489 -4.09 -14.60 8.54
N ILE A 490 -3.59 -14.32 9.74
CA ILE A 490 -4.41 -14.05 10.94
C ILE A 490 -5.32 -12.83 10.70
N ARG A 491 -4.76 -11.75 10.16
CA ARG A 491 -5.51 -10.55 9.83
C ARG A 491 -6.63 -10.85 8.81
N ALA A 492 -6.31 -11.56 7.73
CA ALA A 492 -7.29 -11.93 6.71
C ALA A 492 -8.44 -12.76 7.29
N PHE A 493 -8.15 -13.73 8.15
CA PHE A 493 -9.17 -14.50 8.85
C PHE A 493 -10.06 -13.62 9.73
N GLN A 494 -9.48 -12.73 10.52
CA GLN A 494 -10.23 -11.83 11.41
C GLN A 494 -11.11 -10.84 10.63
N ILE A 495 -10.66 -10.31 9.49
CA ILE A 495 -11.47 -9.46 8.62
C ILE A 495 -12.69 -10.22 8.10
N GLN A 496 -12.54 -11.48 7.74
CA GLN A 496 -13.65 -12.33 7.27
C GLN A 496 -14.66 -12.66 8.36
N GLN A 497 -14.24 -12.63 9.64
CA GLN A 497 -15.13 -12.88 10.79
C GLN A 497 -15.94 -11.63 11.20
N VAL A 498 -15.61 -10.43 10.71
CA VAL A 498 -16.34 -9.21 11.05
C VAL A 498 -17.77 -9.29 10.51
N ASP A 499 -18.76 -9.17 11.41
CA ASP A 499 -20.16 -9.09 11.02
C ASP A 499 -20.54 -7.66 10.63
N TYR A 500 -20.47 -7.36 9.33
CA TYR A 500 -20.87 -6.05 8.80
C TYR A 500 -22.36 -5.71 9.00
N ARG A 501 -23.19 -6.67 9.44
CA ARG A 501 -24.59 -6.41 9.80
C ARG A 501 -24.72 -5.69 11.13
N ASP A 502 -23.76 -5.90 12.00
CA ASP A 502 -23.67 -5.15 13.25
C ASP A 502 -22.97 -3.81 13.00
N ARG A 503 -23.79 -2.76 12.90
CA ARG A 503 -23.31 -1.39 12.74
C ARG A 503 -22.34 -0.97 13.83
N PHE A 504 -22.49 -1.53 15.04
CA PHE A 504 -21.64 -1.22 16.19
C PHE A 504 -20.25 -1.84 16.05
N SER A 505 -20.18 -3.09 15.56
CA SER A 505 -18.88 -3.75 15.33
C SER A 505 -18.09 -3.09 14.20
N VAL A 506 -18.75 -2.59 13.15
CA VAL A 506 -18.12 -1.78 12.10
C VAL A 506 -17.52 -0.50 12.68
N PHE A 507 -18.28 0.22 13.53
CA PHE A 507 -17.78 1.46 14.15
C PHE A 507 -16.70 1.22 15.20
N SER A 508 -16.78 0.15 15.98
CA SER A 508 -15.75 -0.20 16.95
C SER A 508 -14.43 -0.57 16.28
N SER A 509 -14.49 -1.29 15.15
CA SER A 509 -13.30 -1.63 14.33
C SER A 509 -12.63 -0.43 13.67
N ILE A 510 -13.38 0.66 13.40
CA ILE A 510 -12.83 1.93 12.89
C ILE A 510 -12.14 2.75 14.00
N ARG A 511 -12.58 2.57 15.25
CA ARG A 511 -12.06 3.33 16.40
C ARG A 511 -10.94 2.64 17.16
N SER A 512 -10.83 1.32 17.04
CA SER A 512 -9.74 0.51 17.61
C SER A 512 -8.49 0.54 16.74
#